data_918d1104e3e49a5b76088c0e87063882
#
_entry.id   918d1104e3e49a5b76088c0e87063882
#
_cell.length_a   1.000
_cell.length_b   1.000
_cell.length_c   1.000
_cell.angle_alpha   90.00
_cell.angle_beta   90.00
_cell.angle_gamma   90.00
#
_symmetry.space_group_name_H-M   'P 1'
#
loop_
_entity.id
_entity.type
_entity.pdbx_description
1 polymer ?
#
loop_
_entity_poly.entity_id
_entity_poly.type
_entity_poly.pdbx_seq_one_letter_code
_entity_poly.pdbx_strand_id
1 'polypeptide(L)'
;MTAPGRPGSALVIGEALVDVVIHPGQEPVDIPGGAPANVALGLARLGRDVELHCWIGTDERGKAVRSHLEASGVRLAPGADGATRTSTAQATIGEDRAASYVFDLDWNPPRPNLADGKAPLLVHTGSIAAILAPGAATVEQVLRETRATSTIAYDPNARPQPMGDPEDARQIVERLVGLSDLVKCSDEDIAWLYGRDADLETVLRSWLDKGVAVVVVTRGKMGALALSASGVRLEVPADPSVVVADTVGAGDSFMGGLEDALWSEDLVGADRREALRAVDAATLERIMRHAAAIADITVSRDGANPPTRDELP
;
A
#
# COMPACT_ATOMS: atom_id res chain seq x y z
N MET A 1 19.01 -13.03 -6.54
CA MET A 1 19.95 -11.87 -6.65
C MET A 1 19.63 -10.87 -5.53
N THR A 2 20.62 -10.14 -5.01
CA THR A 2 20.36 -9.07 -4.03
C THR A 2 19.66 -7.89 -4.72
N ALA A 3 18.65 -7.30 -4.05
CA ALA A 3 17.96 -6.13 -4.57
C ALA A 3 18.93 -4.94 -4.74
N PRO A 4 18.82 -4.17 -5.83
CA PRO A 4 19.68 -2.99 -6.06
C PRO A 4 19.36 -1.87 -5.07
N GLY A 5 20.32 -0.97 -4.87
CA GLY A 5 20.20 0.17 -3.97
C GLY A 5 20.96 -0.02 -2.65
N ARG A 6 20.87 0.98 -1.77
CA ARG A 6 21.59 0.96 -0.49
C ARG A 6 20.98 -0.02 0.52
N PRO A 7 21.80 -0.62 1.41
CA PRO A 7 21.28 -1.52 2.45
C PRO A 7 20.44 -0.76 3.48
N GLY A 8 19.36 -1.37 3.91
CA GLY A 8 18.41 -0.82 4.86
C GLY A 8 17.16 -1.68 4.94
N SER A 9 16.17 -1.24 5.73
CA SER A 9 14.89 -1.92 5.89
C SER A 9 13.71 -1.02 5.56
N ALA A 10 12.56 -1.63 5.26
CA ALA A 10 11.27 -0.99 5.23
C ALA A 10 10.47 -1.38 6.48
N LEU A 11 9.77 -0.42 7.05
CA LEU A 11 8.69 -0.65 8.01
C LEU A 11 7.36 -0.41 7.29
N VAL A 12 6.54 -1.44 7.23
CA VAL A 12 5.15 -1.31 6.82
C VAL A 12 4.28 -1.34 8.07
N ILE A 13 3.40 -0.35 8.22
CA ILE A 13 2.44 -0.32 9.32
C ILE A 13 1.03 -0.31 8.77
N GLY A 14 0.24 -1.33 9.10
CA GLY A 14 -1.12 -1.42 8.61
C GLY A 14 -1.78 -2.78 8.81
N GLU A 15 -3.02 -2.88 8.35
CA GLU A 15 -3.81 -4.09 8.52
C GLU A 15 -3.25 -5.28 7.76
N ALA A 16 -3.30 -6.42 8.44
CA ALA A 16 -3.29 -7.75 7.87
C ALA A 16 -4.58 -8.45 8.34
N LEU A 17 -5.30 -9.07 7.43
CA LEU A 17 -6.62 -9.63 7.69
C LEU A 17 -6.87 -10.87 6.83
N VAL A 18 -8.04 -11.45 6.96
CA VAL A 18 -8.50 -12.53 6.07
C VAL A 18 -9.69 -12.04 5.26
N ASP A 19 -9.56 -12.12 3.94
CA ASP A 19 -10.68 -11.97 3.03
C ASP A 19 -11.45 -13.30 3.00
N VAL A 20 -12.72 -13.27 3.45
CA VAL A 20 -13.61 -14.43 3.49
C VAL A 20 -14.56 -14.34 2.31
N VAL A 21 -14.35 -15.17 1.30
CA VAL A 21 -15.19 -15.17 0.08
C VAL A 21 -16.23 -16.25 0.17
N ILE A 22 -17.50 -15.87 0.04
CA ILE A 22 -18.66 -16.78 0.12
C ILE A 22 -19.39 -16.75 -1.22
N HIS A 23 -19.39 -17.90 -1.90
CA HIS A 23 -20.21 -18.11 -3.10
C HIS A 23 -21.50 -18.89 -2.76
N PRO A 24 -22.62 -18.69 -3.51
CA PRO A 24 -23.84 -19.43 -3.30
C PRO A 24 -23.60 -20.95 -3.33
N GLY A 25 -24.00 -21.65 -2.27
CA GLY A 25 -23.89 -23.13 -2.18
C GLY A 25 -22.46 -23.68 -2.03
N GLN A 26 -21.47 -22.84 -1.75
CA GLN A 26 -20.10 -23.26 -1.50
C GLN A 26 -19.68 -22.96 -0.06
N GLU A 27 -18.68 -23.67 0.45
CA GLU A 27 -18.04 -23.34 1.71
C GLU A 27 -17.25 -22.02 1.58
N PRO A 28 -17.19 -21.21 2.63
CA PRO A 28 -16.37 -20.00 2.64
C PRO A 28 -14.89 -20.30 2.36
N VAL A 29 -14.23 -19.45 1.60
CA VAL A 29 -12.79 -19.53 1.35
C VAL A 29 -12.11 -18.38 2.07
N ASP A 30 -11.17 -18.72 2.96
CA ASP A 30 -10.35 -17.75 3.69
C ASP A 30 -9.05 -17.48 2.92
N ILE A 31 -8.78 -16.21 2.59
CA ILE A 31 -7.62 -15.76 1.85
C ILE A 31 -6.87 -14.70 2.68
N PRO A 32 -5.59 -14.90 3.06
CA PRO A 32 -4.79 -13.85 3.67
C PRO A 32 -4.73 -12.59 2.79
N GLY A 33 -4.96 -11.43 3.40
CA GLY A 33 -5.04 -10.15 2.70
C GLY A 33 -4.73 -8.95 3.59
N GLY A 34 -5.16 -7.79 3.17
CA GLY A 34 -4.85 -6.49 3.75
C GLY A 34 -3.89 -5.71 2.88
N ALA A 35 -4.26 -4.48 2.49
CA ALA A 35 -3.47 -3.73 1.51
C ALA A 35 -2.02 -3.47 1.97
N PRO A 36 -1.75 -3.00 3.20
CA PRO A 36 -0.37 -2.85 3.67
C PRO A 36 0.38 -4.20 3.75
N ALA A 37 -0.30 -5.28 4.12
CA ALA A 37 0.30 -6.62 4.15
C ALA A 37 0.70 -7.09 2.74
N ASN A 38 -0.12 -6.80 1.72
CA ASN A 38 0.19 -7.08 0.32
C ASN A 38 1.40 -6.27 -0.19
N VAL A 39 1.52 -4.99 0.22
CA VAL A 39 2.71 -4.17 -0.09
C VAL A 39 3.95 -4.77 0.57
N ALA A 40 3.87 -5.13 1.85
CA ALA A 40 4.99 -5.77 2.57
C ALA A 40 5.44 -7.07 1.89
N LEU A 41 4.47 -7.90 1.49
CA LEU A 41 4.72 -9.16 0.77
C LEU A 41 5.40 -8.91 -0.58
N GLY A 42 4.92 -7.93 -1.35
CA GLY A 42 5.51 -7.55 -2.64
C GLY A 42 6.95 -7.08 -2.49
N LEU A 43 7.23 -6.17 -1.56
CA LEU A 43 8.58 -5.69 -1.28
C LEU A 43 9.53 -6.81 -0.85
N ALA A 44 9.08 -7.72 0.02
CA ALA A 44 9.89 -8.85 0.47
C ALA A 44 10.22 -9.82 -0.69
N ARG A 45 9.26 -10.12 -1.57
CA ARG A 45 9.49 -10.92 -2.79
C ARG A 45 10.45 -10.25 -3.77
N LEU A 46 10.50 -8.92 -3.75
CA LEU A 46 11.49 -8.14 -4.50
C LEU A 46 12.86 -8.07 -3.80
N GLY A 47 13.05 -8.80 -2.68
CA GLY A 47 14.31 -8.92 -1.97
C GLY A 47 14.62 -7.75 -1.02
N ARG A 48 13.62 -6.94 -0.65
CA ARG A 48 13.76 -5.93 0.39
C ARG A 48 13.67 -6.55 1.78
N ASP A 49 14.39 -5.98 2.73
CA ASP A 49 14.28 -6.32 4.14
C ASP A 49 13.07 -5.59 4.73
N VAL A 50 11.98 -6.32 5.03
CA VAL A 50 10.68 -5.77 5.40
C VAL A 50 10.25 -6.25 6.76
N GLU A 51 9.84 -5.32 7.62
CA GLU A 51 9.12 -5.56 8.84
C GLU A 51 7.69 -5.03 8.71
N LEU A 52 6.71 -5.87 9.02
CA LEU A 52 5.30 -5.50 9.05
C LEU A 52 4.81 -5.36 10.49
N HIS A 53 4.40 -4.15 10.85
CA HIS A 53 3.68 -3.88 12.08
C HIS A 53 2.18 -3.94 11.84
N CYS A 54 1.58 -5.11 12.09
CA CYS A 54 0.16 -5.38 11.95
C CYS A 54 -0.47 -5.75 13.30
N TRP A 55 -1.75 -6.13 13.28
CA TRP A 55 -2.50 -6.53 14.46
C TRP A 55 -3.37 -7.74 14.12
N ILE A 56 -2.90 -8.95 14.44
CA ILE A 56 -3.57 -10.21 14.16
C ILE A 56 -3.73 -11.04 15.44
N GLY A 57 -4.69 -11.95 15.46
CA GLY A 57 -4.88 -12.90 16.55
C GLY A 57 -3.92 -14.09 16.46
N THR A 58 -3.96 -14.91 17.52
CA THR A 58 -3.29 -16.22 17.55
C THR A 58 -4.21 -17.38 17.13
N ASP A 59 -5.39 -17.03 16.59
CA ASP A 59 -6.35 -17.98 16.01
C ASP A 59 -5.84 -18.61 14.70
N GLU A 60 -6.60 -19.55 14.12
CA GLU A 60 -6.19 -20.24 12.89
C GLU A 60 -6.01 -19.28 11.70
N ARG A 61 -6.84 -18.21 11.63
CA ARG A 61 -6.71 -17.16 10.61
C ARG A 61 -5.42 -16.36 10.78
N GLY A 62 -5.09 -15.98 12.02
CA GLY A 62 -3.84 -15.28 12.31
C GLY A 62 -2.61 -16.11 12.02
N LYS A 63 -2.65 -17.42 12.29
CA LYS A 63 -1.58 -18.36 11.91
C LYS A 63 -1.43 -18.45 10.39
N ALA A 64 -2.55 -18.50 9.65
CA ALA A 64 -2.54 -18.53 8.18
C ALA A 64 -1.94 -17.25 7.59
N VAL A 65 -2.36 -16.06 8.08
CA VAL A 65 -1.80 -14.76 7.68
C VAL A 65 -0.30 -14.71 7.96
N ARG A 66 0.12 -15.07 9.18
CA ARG A 66 1.54 -15.12 9.56
C ARG A 66 2.34 -16.01 8.62
N SER A 67 1.90 -17.27 8.42
CA SER A 67 2.60 -18.23 7.57
C SER A 67 2.72 -17.74 6.12
N HIS A 68 1.67 -17.12 5.59
CA HIS A 68 1.66 -16.54 4.24
C HIS A 68 2.71 -15.44 4.06
N LEU A 69 2.79 -14.53 5.02
CA LEU A 69 3.73 -13.41 5.01
C LEU A 69 5.18 -13.87 5.22
N GLU A 70 5.42 -14.71 6.22
CA GLU A 70 6.76 -15.22 6.55
C GLU A 70 7.32 -16.11 5.42
N ALA A 71 6.48 -16.86 4.70
CA ALA A 71 6.89 -17.64 3.53
C ALA A 71 7.42 -16.77 2.38
N SER A 72 7.06 -15.49 2.33
CA SER A 72 7.57 -14.50 1.38
C SER A 72 8.72 -13.65 1.94
N GLY A 73 9.18 -13.92 3.18
CA GLY A 73 10.29 -13.23 3.82
C GLY A 73 9.92 -11.97 4.60
N VAL A 74 8.62 -11.70 4.81
CA VAL A 74 8.17 -10.61 5.69
C VAL A 74 8.41 -11.00 7.15
N ARG A 75 9.04 -10.12 7.92
CA ARG A 75 9.11 -10.27 9.39
C ARG A 75 7.95 -9.52 10.03
N LEU A 76 7.25 -10.16 10.95
CA LEU A 76 6.26 -9.46 11.78
C LEU A 76 6.94 -8.76 12.94
N ALA A 77 6.54 -7.53 13.20
CA ALA A 77 7.04 -6.76 14.35
C ALA A 77 6.68 -7.44 15.68
N PRO A 78 7.48 -7.28 16.72
CA PRO A 78 7.15 -7.79 18.06
C PRO A 78 5.79 -7.27 18.53
N GLY A 79 4.93 -8.19 19.00
CA GLY A 79 3.59 -7.88 19.48
C GLY A 79 2.51 -7.72 18.40
N ALA A 80 2.83 -7.98 17.14
CA ALA A 80 1.87 -7.95 16.03
C ALA A 80 0.71 -8.96 16.18
N ASP A 81 0.88 -9.99 17.00
CA ASP A 81 -0.07 -11.08 17.26
C ASP A 81 -0.85 -10.92 18.58
N GLY A 82 -0.96 -9.71 19.09
CA GLY A 82 -1.66 -9.41 20.35
C GLY A 82 -3.16 -9.21 20.24
N ALA A 83 -3.76 -9.27 19.06
CA ALA A 83 -5.20 -9.11 18.88
C ALA A 83 -5.97 -10.29 19.50
N THR A 84 -7.20 -10.01 19.97
CA THR A 84 -8.06 -11.06 20.52
C THR A 84 -8.56 -12.02 19.43
N ARG A 85 -8.69 -11.52 18.19
CA ARG A 85 -9.04 -12.26 16.99
C ARG A 85 -8.43 -11.59 15.77
N THR A 86 -8.27 -12.36 14.70
CA THR A 86 -7.82 -11.83 13.41
C THR A 86 -8.98 -11.14 12.70
N SER A 87 -8.75 -9.90 12.23
CA SER A 87 -9.71 -9.13 11.45
C SER A 87 -10.12 -9.84 10.16
N THR A 88 -11.36 -9.63 9.73
CA THR A 88 -11.89 -10.19 8.48
C THR A 88 -12.62 -9.15 7.65
N ALA A 89 -12.52 -9.31 6.31
CA ALA A 89 -13.38 -8.67 5.34
C ALA A 89 -14.16 -9.78 4.60
N GLN A 90 -15.45 -9.92 4.88
CA GLN A 90 -16.28 -10.95 4.27
C GLN A 90 -16.97 -10.40 3.03
N ALA A 91 -16.72 -11.01 1.87
CA ALA A 91 -17.40 -10.76 0.61
C ALA A 91 -18.41 -11.88 0.33
N THR A 92 -19.69 -11.58 0.38
CA THR A 92 -20.76 -12.53 -0.01
C THR A 92 -21.20 -12.18 -1.42
N ILE A 93 -21.03 -13.12 -2.34
CA ILE A 93 -21.43 -12.99 -3.75
C ILE A 93 -22.88 -13.42 -3.88
N GLY A 94 -23.76 -12.52 -4.32
CA GLY A 94 -25.17 -12.83 -4.59
C GLY A 94 -25.37 -13.64 -5.88
N GLU A 95 -26.59 -14.14 -6.08
CA GLU A 95 -26.98 -14.82 -7.34
C GLU A 95 -26.86 -13.89 -8.56
N ASP A 96 -27.02 -12.60 -8.36
CA ASP A 96 -26.84 -11.53 -9.37
C ASP A 96 -25.35 -11.15 -9.59
N ARG A 97 -24.42 -11.86 -8.92
CA ARG A 97 -22.98 -11.57 -8.88
C ARG A 97 -22.60 -10.26 -8.20
N ALA A 98 -23.52 -9.57 -7.52
CA ALA A 98 -23.18 -8.44 -6.69
C ALA A 98 -22.50 -8.93 -5.39
N ALA A 99 -21.44 -8.24 -4.98
CA ALA A 99 -20.76 -8.51 -3.71
C ALA A 99 -21.32 -7.60 -2.62
N SER A 100 -21.67 -8.18 -1.48
CA SER A 100 -21.91 -7.44 -0.23
C SER A 100 -20.76 -7.70 0.72
N TYR A 101 -20.33 -6.64 1.43
CA TYR A 101 -19.18 -6.71 2.33
C TYR A 101 -19.62 -6.54 3.77
N VAL A 102 -19.01 -7.34 4.66
CA VAL A 102 -19.10 -7.18 6.11
C VAL A 102 -17.68 -7.19 6.66
N PHE A 103 -17.35 -6.16 7.43
CA PHE A 103 -16.05 -6.03 8.05
C PHE A 103 -16.16 -6.31 9.55
N ASP A 104 -15.32 -7.22 10.07
CA ASP A 104 -15.10 -7.44 11.48
C ASP A 104 -13.65 -7.09 11.79
N LEU A 105 -13.42 -5.86 12.26
CA LEU A 105 -12.12 -5.25 12.37
C LEU A 105 -11.73 -5.01 13.82
N ASP A 106 -10.52 -5.42 14.18
CA ASP A 106 -9.83 -5.06 15.41
C ASP A 106 -8.48 -4.45 15.01
N TRP A 107 -8.32 -3.13 15.23
CA TRP A 107 -7.11 -2.40 14.87
C TRP A 107 -6.64 -1.54 16.04
N ASN A 108 -5.84 -2.14 16.92
CA ASN A 108 -5.30 -1.48 18.11
C ASN A 108 -3.86 -1.95 18.40
N PRO A 109 -2.95 -1.84 17.41
CA PRO A 109 -1.58 -2.30 17.60
C PRO A 109 -0.88 -1.47 18.68
N PRO A 110 0.01 -2.08 19.48
CA PRO A 110 0.89 -1.33 20.35
C PRO A 110 1.82 -0.46 19.50
N ARG A 111 2.41 0.56 20.10
CA ARG A 111 3.42 1.35 19.42
C ARG A 111 4.65 0.47 19.13
N PRO A 112 5.17 0.46 17.87
CA PRO A 112 6.38 -0.28 17.56
C PRO A 112 7.59 0.30 18.29
N ASN A 113 8.53 -0.56 18.67
CA ASN A 113 9.79 -0.11 19.23
C ASN A 113 10.74 0.37 18.13
N LEU A 114 10.83 1.68 17.93
CA LEU A 114 11.69 2.29 16.92
C LEU A 114 13.13 2.53 17.41
N ALA A 115 13.43 2.23 18.69
CA ALA A 115 14.71 2.58 19.32
C ALA A 115 15.78 1.48 19.18
N ASP A 116 15.39 0.22 18.97
CA ASP A 116 16.29 -0.94 19.06
C ASP A 116 17.02 -1.29 17.75
N GLY A 117 16.98 -0.43 16.73
CA GLY A 117 17.58 -0.73 15.44
C GLY A 117 18.04 0.49 14.66
N LYS A 118 18.56 0.26 13.46
CA LYS A 118 18.73 1.33 12.48
C LYS A 118 17.35 1.77 12.02
N ALA A 119 17.12 3.08 11.97
CA ALA A 119 15.89 3.63 11.43
C ALA A 119 15.60 3.05 10.02
N PRO A 120 14.35 2.66 9.72
CA PRO A 120 14.00 2.18 8.38
C PRO A 120 14.27 3.28 7.35
N LEU A 121 14.68 2.90 6.14
CA LEU A 121 14.83 3.85 5.03
C LEU A 121 13.47 4.29 4.47
N LEU A 122 12.50 3.38 4.52
CA LEU A 122 11.14 3.55 4.00
C LEU A 122 10.13 3.18 5.08
N VAL A 123 9.10 3.99 5.24
CA VAL A 123 7.91 3.66 6.03
C VAL A 123 6.70 3.74 5.12
N HIS A 124 5.94 2.65 5.05
CA HIS A 124 4.71 2.56 4.28
C HIS A 124 3.49 2.43 5.20
N THR A 125 2.42 3.10 4.83
CA THR A 125 1.08 2.89 5.42
C THR A 125 -0.02 3.19 4.41
N GLY A 126 -1.25 2.77 4.76
CA GLY A 126 -2.41 3.05 3.92
C GLY A 126 -3.68 2.40 4.40
N SER A 127 -4.70 2.48 3.56
CA SER A 127 -5.98 1.77 3.67
C SER A 127 -6.68 2.02 5.02
N ILE A 128 -7.39 1.02 5.51
CA ILE A 128 -8.21 1.05 6.73
C ILE A 128 -7.37 1.43 7.96
N ALA A 129 -6.18 0.89 8.07
CA ALA A 129 -5.29 1.10 9.20
C ALA A 129 -4.93 2.58 9.44
N ALA A 130 -4.86 3.36 8.37
CA ALA A 130 -4.53 4.77 8.43
C ALA A 130 -5.67 5.65 8.98
N ILE A 131 -6.91 5.11 9.04
CA ILE A 131 -8.12 5.85 9.41
C ILE A 131 -8.83 5.26 10.62
N LEU A 132 -8.82 3.92 10.78
CA LEU A 132 -9.58 3.24 11.80
C LEU A 132 -9.01 3.48 13.21
N ALA A 133 -9.78 4.15 14.07
CA ALA A 133 -9.44 4.31 15.48
C ALA A 133 -9.60 2.98 16.24
N PRO A 134 -8.79 2.73 17.32
CA PRO A 134 -7.78 3.64 17.86
C PRO A 134 -6.42 3.57 17.16
N GLY A 135 -6.15 2.54 16.36
CA GLY A 135 -4.82 2.26 15.78
C GLY A 135 -4.32 3.34 14.82
N ALA A 136 -5.21 4.10 14.15
CA ALA A 136 -4.84 5.22 13.28
C ALA A 136 -3.97 6.27 14.02
N ALA A 137 -4.18 6.46 15.31
CA ALA A 137 -3.35 7.37 16.12
C ALA A 137 -1.91 6.85 16.24
N THR A 138 -1.72 5.53 16.40
CA THR A 138 -0.40 4.89 16.40
C THR A 138 0.27 5.06 15.04
N VAL A 139 -0.46 4.88 13.95
CA VAL A 139 0.04 5.08 12.58
C VAL A 139 0.55 6.51 12.40
N GLU A 140 -0.27 7.52 12.66
CA GLU A 140 0.12 8.93 12.51
C GLU A 140 1.34 9.27 13.38
N GLN A 141 1.41 8.76 14.60
CA GLN A 141 2.55 8.97 15.49
C GLN A 141 3.84 8.37 14.90
N VAL A 142 3.80 7.13 14.40
CA VAL A 142 4.94 6.47 13.75
C VAL A 142 5.45 7.29 12.56
N LEU A 143 4.54 7.77 11.69
CA LEU A 143 4.92 8.61 10.56
C LEU A 143 5.63 9.89 11.00
N ARG A 144 5.11 10.58 12.01
CA ARG A 144 5.72 11.80 12.56
C ARG A 144 7.12 11.56 13.11
N GLU A 145 7.32 10.46 13.81
CA GLU A 145 8.59 10.12 14.45
C GLU A 145 9.64 9.66 13.44
N THR A 146 9.23 8.91 12.42
CA THR A 146 10.15 8.36 11.42
C THR A 146 10.46 9.33 10.28
N ARG A 147 9.66 10.38 10.09
CA ARG A 147 9.84 11.34 8.99
C ARG A 147 11.24 11.98 8.96
N ALA A 148 11.91 12.12 10.11
CA ALA A 148 13.25 12.71 10.18
C ALA A 148 14.34 11.79 9.62
N THR A 149 14.08 10.50 9.47
CA THR A 149 15.05 9.49 9.06
C THR A 149 14.65 8.70 7.82
N SER A 150 13.37 8.66 7.51
CA SER A 150 12.78 7.78 6.51
C SER A 150 12.07 8.56 5.39
N THR A 151 11.96 7.96 4.22
CA THR A 151 10.95 8.31 3.22
C THR A 151 9.61 7.74 3.68
N ILE A 152 8.56 8.55 3.63
CA ILE A 152 7.21 8.13 3.97
C ILE A 152 6.40 7.92 2.68
N ALA A 153 5.85 6.72 2.54
CA ALA A 153 4.99 6.32 1.44
C ALA A 153 3.57 6.05 1.95
N TYR A 154 2.57 6.58 1.27
CA TYR A 154 1.17 6.49 1.68
C TYR A 154 0.25 6.13 0.52
N ASP A 155 -0.66 5.18 0.76
CA ASP A 155 -1.73 4.81 -0.16
C ASP A 155 -3.09 4.93 0.56
N PRO A 156 -3.91 5.95 0.29
CA PRO A 156 -5.24 6.06 0.88
C PRO A 156 -6.07 4.80 0.71
N ASN A 157 -6.03 4.18 -0.47
CA ASN A 157 -6.67 2.91 -0.80
C ASN A 157 -8.05 2.77 -0.14
N ALA A 158 -8.94 3.70 -0.48
CA ALA A 158 -10.17 3.94 0.25
C ALA A 158 -11.11 2.72 0.31
N ARG A 159 -11.68 2.51 1.48
CA ARG A 159 -12.70 1.51 1.74
C ARG A 159 -13.91 2.22 2.36
N PRO A 160 -14.88 2.67 1.55
CA PRO A 160 -15.96 3.52 2.03
C PRO A 160 -16.68 3.02 3.29
N GLN A 161 -17.00 1.72 3.35
CA GLN A 161 -17.77 1.18 4.46
C GLN A 161 -17.05 1.27 5.82
N PRO A 162 -15.79 0.79 5.99
CA PRO A 162 -15.08 0.91 7.27
C PRO A 162 -14.53 2.32 7.52
N MET A 163 -14.35 3.15 6.50
CA MET A 163 -13.81 4.50 6.64
C MET A 163 -14.88 5.56 6.93
N GLY A 164 -16.17 5.25 6.74
CA GLY A 164 -17.28 6.09 7.13
C GLY A 164 -17.55 7.28 6.20
N ASP A 165 -17.70 8.47 6.77
CA ASP A 165 -18.01 9.68 6.01
C ASP A 165 -16.79 10.14 5.19
N PRO A 166 -16.94 10.41 3.87
CA PRO A 166 -15.81 10.81 3.01
C PRO A 166 -15.18 12.15 3.41
N GLU A 167 -15.93 13.09 4.00
CA GLU A 167 -15.39 14.36 4.46
C GLU A 167 -14.46 14.17 5.66
N ASP A 168 -14.88 13.34 6.64
CA ASP A 168 -14.07 13.01 7.81
C ASP A 168 -12.82 12.23 7.40
N ALA A 169 -12.98 11.25 6.51
CA ALA A 169 -11.87 10.47 5.96
C ALA A 169 -10.87 11.37 5.20
N ARG A 170 -11.36 12.31 4.38
CA ARG A 170 -10.54 13.28 3.65
C ARG A 170 -9.64 14.10 4.57
N GLN A 171 -10.17 14.57 5.70
CA GLN A 171 -9.38 15.34 6.66
C GLN A 171 -8.21 14.52 7.21
N ILE A 172 -8.42 13.21 7.48
CA ILE A 172 -7.35 12.33 7.94
C ILE A 172 -6.35 12.08 6.78
N VAL A 173 -6.85 11.73 5.61
CA VAL A 173 -6.03 11.51 4.40
C VAL A 173 -5.12 12.71 4.13
N GLU A 174 -5.66 13.92 4.12
CA GLU A 174 -4.89 15.13 3.85
C GLU A 174 -3.82 15.42 4.92
N ARG A 175 -4.07 15.05 6.19
CA ARG A 175 -3.02 15.14 7.22
C ARG A 175 -1.88 14.16 6.97
N LEU A 176 -2.20 12.92 6.57
CA LEU A 176 -1.19 11.89 6.27
C LEU A 176 -0.44 12.20 4.97
N VAL A 177 -1.13 12.72 3.97
CA VAL A 177 -0.51 13.29 2.75
C VAL A 177 0.56 14.32 3.11
N GLY A 178 0.26 15.27 4.03
CA GLY A 178 1.22 16.27 4.50
C GLY A 178 2.43 15.70 5.26
N LEU A 179 2.38 14.43 5.67
CA LEU A 179 3.51 13.71 6.27
C LEU A 179 4.29 12.87 5.25
N SER A 180 3.77 12.69 4.05
CA SER A 180 4.28 11.73 3.06
C SER A 180 5.21 12.37 2.04
N ASP A 181 6.10 11.57 1.49
CA ASP A 181 7.02 11.94 0.41
C ASP A 181 6.54 11.35 -0.93
N LEU A 182 5.97 10.14 -0.90
CA LEU A 182 5.30 9.47 -2.00
C LEU A 182 3.85 9.20 -1.62
N VAL A 183 2.91 9.58 -2.48
CA VAL A 183 1.49 9.21 -2.33
C VAL A 183 1.02 8.56 -3.62
N LYS A 184 0.41 7.36 -3.51
CA LYS A 184 -0.32 6.73 -4.60
C LYS A 184 -1.79 6.62 -4.20
N CYS A 185 -2.68 6.84 -5.14
CA CYS A 185 -4.11 6.60 -4.99
C CYS A 185 -4.71 6.05 -6.29
N SER A 186 -5.97 5.67 -6.28
CA SER A 186 -6.75 5.40 -7.48
C SER A 186 -7.64 6.61 -7.84
N ASP A 187 -8.13 6.66 -9.06
CA ASP A 187 -9.15 7.61 -9.47
C ASP A 187 -10.48 7.40 -8.70
N GLU A 188 -10.77 6.16 -8.30
CA GLU A 188 -11.91 5.83 -7.44
C GLU A 188 -11.75 6.42 -6.03
N ASP A 189 -10.54 6.41 -5.47
CA ASP A 189 -10.24 7.06 -4.18
C ASP A 189 -10.50 8.56 -4.26
N ILE A 190 -10.03 9.22 -5.32
CA ILE A 190 -10.27 10.65 -5.53
C ILE A 190 -11.76 10.93 -5.69
N ALA A 191 -12.47 10.13 -6.49
CA ALA A 191 -13.91 10.28 -6.68
C ALA A 191 -14.70 10.13 -5.38
N TRP A 192 -14.28 9.22 -4.49
CA TRP A 192 -14.91 9.05 -3.19
C TRP A 192 -14.60 10.18 -2.22
N LEU A 193 -13.33 10.61 -2.13
CA LEU A 193 -12.88 11.64 -1.18
C LEU A 193 -13.31 13.07 -1.57
N TYR A 194 -13.33 13.38 -2.87
CA TYR A 194 -13.50 14.75 -3.37
C TYR A 194 -14.75 14.93 -4.26
N GLY A 195 -15.47 13.83 -4.52
CA GLY A 195 -16.63 13.82 -5.41
C GLY A 195 -16.27 13.40 -6.84
N ARG A 196 -17.25 12.86 -7.55
CA ARG A 196 -17.07 12.29 -8.91
C ARG A 196 -16.67 13.31 -9.96
N ASP A 197 -17.00 14.60 -9.74
CA ASP A 197 -16.69 15.69 -10.64
C ASP A 197 -15.36 16.37 -10.30
N ALA A 198 -14.60 15.86 -9.32
CA ALA A 198 -13.31 16.39 -8.92
C ALA A 198 -12.30 16.27 -10.07
N ASP A 199 -11.60 17.35 -10.38
CA ASP A 199 -10.50 17.31 -11.32
C ASP A 199 -9.27 16.66 -10.69
N LEU A 200 -8.88 15.50 -11.23
CA LEU A 200 -7.78 14.69 -10.70
C LEU A 200 -6.49 15.50 -10.53
N GLU A 201 -6.09 16.24 -11.57
CA GLU A 201 -4.81 16.97 -11.50
C GLU A 201 -4.85 18.10 -10.47
N THR A 202 -5.98 18.75 -10.30
CA THR A 202 -6.16 19.79 -9.26
C THR A 202 -5.97 19.17 -7.87
N VAL A 203 -6.55 18.00 -7.60
CA VAL A 203 -6.36 17.29 -6.32
C VAL A 203 -4.89 16.90 -6.13
N LEU A 204 -4.28 16.27 -7.14
CA LEU A 204 -2.88 15.85 -7.04
C LEU A 204 -1.93 17.03 -6.82
N ARG A 205 -2.15 18.16 -7.48
CA ARG A 205 -1.37 19.40 -7.26
C ARG A 205 -1.54 19.94 -5.85
N SER A 206 -2.75 19.90 -5.29
CA SER A 206 -3.00 20.31 -3.90
C SER A 206 -2.22 19.43 -2.89
N TRP A 207 -1.97 18.17 -3.23
CA TRP A 207 -1.15 17.28 -2.41
C TRP A 207 0.35 17.57 -2.55
N LEU A 208 0.83 17.91 -3.76
CA LEU A 208 2.21 18.41 -3.95
C LEU A 208 2.45 19.70 -3.13
N ASP A 209 1.46 20.61 -3.07
CA ASP A 209 1.54 21.84 -2.29
C ASP A 209 1.63 21.58 -0.77
N LYS A 210 1.18 20.40 -0.30
CA LYS A 210 1.36 19.93 1.09
C LYS A 210 2.76 19.38 1.38
N GLY A 211 3.63 19.29 0.36
CA GLY A 211 5.03 18.88 0.50
C GLY A 211 5.38 17.50 -0.01
N VAL A 212 4.42 16.77 -0.60
CA VAL A 212 4.68 15.49 -1.27
C VAL A 212 5.68 15.69 -2.42
N ALA A 213 6.61 14.77 -2.60
CA ALA A 213 7.58 14.83 -3.69
C ALA A 213 7.02 14.26 -5.00
N VAL A 214 6.31 13.13 -4.91
CA VAL A 214 5.69 12.44 -6.06
C VAL A 214 4.30 11.97 -5.67
N VAL A 215 3.31 12.30 -6.50
CA VAL A 215 1.93 11.80 -6.39
C VAL A 215 1.58 11.00 -7.63
N VAL A 216 0.99 9.83 -7.44
CA VAL A 216 0.60 8.92 -8.51
C VAL A 216 -0.88 8.57 -8.38
N VAL A 217 -1.62 8.61 -9.49
CA VAL A 217 -2.98 8.08 -9.56
C VAL A 217 -3.05 6.96 -10.59
N THR A 218 -3.52 5.79 -10.14
CA THR A 218 -3.85 4.66 -11.01
C THR A 218 -5.27 4.79 -11.54
N ARG A 219 -5.49 4.44 -12.82
CA ARG A 219 -6.75 4.66 -13.54
C ARG A 219 -7.21 3.38 -14.27
N GLY A 220 -6.98 2.24 -13.64
CA GLY A 220 -7.29 0.94 -14.22
C GLY A 220 -6.72 0.77 -15.62
N LYS A 221 -7.57 0.46 -16.59
CA LYS A 221 -7.16 0.25 -18.01
C LYS A 221 -6.56 1.48 -18.69
N MET A 222 -6.68 2.66 -18.11
CA MET A 222 -6.04 3.88 -18.63
C MET A 222 -4.60 4.05 -18.12
N GLY A 223 -4.10 3.13 -17.32
CA GLY A 223 -2.75 3.17 -16.77
C GLY A 223 -2.63 4.10 -15.55
N ALA A 224 -1.55 4.84 -15.45
CA ALA A 224 -1.27 5.70 -14.31
C ALA A 224 -0.72 7.07 -14.73
N LEU A 225 -1.04 8.10 -13.93
CA LEU A 225 -0.52 9.46 -14.05
C LEU A 225 0.31 9.78 -12.82
N ALA A 226 1.50 10.32 -13.01
CA ALA A 226 2.35 10.86 -11.96
C ALA A 226 2.57 12.36 -12.12
N LEU A 227 2.54 13.08 -11.00
CA LEU A 227 2.99 14.46 -10.88
C LEU A 227 4.10 14.52 -9.83
N SER A 228 5.11 15.35 -10.06
CA SER A 228 6.22 15.55 -9.11
C SER A 228 6.38 17.01 -8.70
N ALA A 229 7.02 17.23 -7.57
CA ALA A 229 7.39 18.56 -7.07
C ALA A 229 8.39 19.27 -7.99
N SER A 230 9.14 18.54 -8.84
CA SER A 230 10.01 19.11 -9.89
C SER A 230 9.23 19.63 -11.09
N GLY A 231 7.89 19.46 -11.12
CA GLY A 231 7.04 19.90 -12.23
C GLY A 231 6.87 18.86 -13.35
N VAL A 232 7.40 17.65 -13.20
CA VAL A 232 7.18 16.59 -14.18
C VAL A 232 5.73 16.12 -14.11
N ARG A 233 5.10 16.00 -15.28
CA ARG A 233 3.83 15.30 -15.52
C ARG A 233 4.09 14.14 -16.46
N LEU A 234 3.79 12.93 -16.03
CA LEU A 234 4.08 11.71 -16.77
C LEU A 234 2.87 10.77 -16.75
N GLU A 235 2.52 10.23 -17.91
CA GLU A 235 1.53 9.15 -18.03
C GLU A 235 2.20 7.87 -18.51
N VAL A 236 1.85 6.74 -17.87
CA VAL A 236 2.23 5.42 -18.32
C VAL A 236 0.94 4.66 -18.64
N PRO A 237 0.69 4.30 -19.90
CA PRO A 237 -0.50 3.54 -20.28
C PRO A 237 -0.43 2.12 -19.72
N ALA A 238 -1.58 1.50 -19.48
CA ALA A 238 -1.65 0.08 -19.20
C ALA A 238 -1.24 -0.73 -20.44
N ASP A 239 -0.60 -1.87 -20.24
CA ASP A 239 -0.26 -2.76 -21.34
C ASP A 239 -1.51 -3.50 -21.84
N PRO A 240 -1.97 -3.24 -23.08
CA PRO A 240 -3.18 -3.89 -23.62
C PRO A 240 -3.00 -5.38 -23.92
N SER A 241 -1.77 -5.90 -23.85
CA SER A 241 -1.48 -7.33 -24.07
C SER A 241 -1.65 -8.18 -22.83
N VAL A 242 -1.77 -7.56 -21.64
CA VAL A 242 -1.95 -8.27 -20.38
C VAL A 242 -3.34 -8.92 -20.31
N VAL A 243 -3.33 -10.22 -20.10
CA VAL A 243 -4.56 -10.98 -19.83
C VAL A 243 -4.85 -10.93 -18.34
N VAL A 244 -5.89 -10.19 -17.97
CA VAL A 244 -6.30 -10.02 -16.58
C VAL A 244 -7.03 -11.28 -16.09
N ALA A 245 -6.46 -11.97 -15.10
CA ALA A 245 -7.09 -13.07 -14.38
C ALA A 245 -7.86 -12.54 -13.16
N ASP A 246 -7.20 -11.68 -12.36
CA ASP A 246 -7.77 -11.06 -11.15
C ASP A 246 -7.20 -9.65 -10.98
N THR A 247 -7.95 -8.75 -10.38
CA THR A 247 -7.51 -7.37 -10.09
C THR A 247 -7.13 -7.16 -8.63
N VAL A 248 -7.30 -8.16 -7.78
CA VAL A 248 -6.96 -8.10 -6.35
C VAL A 248 -5.46 -7.87 -6.17
N GLY A 249 -5.10 -6.91 -5.34
CA GLY A 249 -3.71 -6.56 -5.07
C GLY A 249 -2.96 -5.81 -6.17
N ALA A 250 -3.62 -5.47 -7.30
CA ALA A 250 -2.98 -4.69 -8.38
C ALA A 250 -2.45 -3.34 -7.89
N GLY A 251 -3.26 -2.59 -7.14
CA GLY A 251 -2.88 -1.31 -6.54
C GLY A 251 -1.76 -1.45 -5.53
N ASP A 252 -1.82 -2.48 -4.69
CA ASP A 252 -0.81 -2.77 -3.67
C ASP A 252 0.53 -3.16 -4.31
N SER A 253 0.47 -3.98 -5.37
CA SER A 253 1.66 -4.37 -6.14
C SER A 253 2.27 -3.20 -6.91
N PHE A 254 1.45 -2.31 -7.46
CA PHE A 254 1.92 -1.08 -8.07
C PHE A 254 2.61 -0.19 -7.05
N MET A 255 2.03 -0.04 -5.85
CA MET A 255 2.63 0.74 -4.76
C MET A 255 3.97 0.16 -4.32
N GLY A 256 4.03 -1.15 -4.03
CA GLY A 256 5.28 -1.83 -3.72
C GLY A 256 6.32 -1.70 -4.83
N GLY A 257 5.89 -1.70 -6.09
CA GLY A 257 6.74 -1.47 -7.26
C GLY A 257 7.32 -0.04 -7.32
N LEU A 258 6.53 0.99 -7.00
CA LEU A 258 7.01 2.36 -6.87
C LEU A 258 8.09 2.46 -5.78
N GLU A 259 7.85 1.88 -4.62
CA GLU A 259 8.76 1.89 -3.49
C GLU A 259 10.07 1.15 -3.79
N ASP A 260 9.99 -0.02 -4.43
CA ASP A 260 11.16 -0.79 -4.85
C ASP A 260 11.99 -0.03 -5.89
N ALA A 261 11.33 0.63 -6.85
CA ALA A 261 12.01 1.43 -7.87
C ALA A 261 12.70 2.65 -7.26
N LEU A 262 12.02 3.39 -6.36
CA LEU A 262 12.63 4.50 -5.62
C LEU A 262 13.87 4.03 -4.86
N TRP A 263 13.80 2.86 -4.25
CA TRP A 263 14.95 2.30 -3.53
C TRP A 263 16.10 1.96 -4.48
N SER A 264 15.79 1.39 -5.64
CA SER A 264 16.77 1.02 -6.67
C SER A 264 17.48 2.24 -7.28
N GLU A 265 16.79 3.38 -7.39
CA GLU A 265 17.30 4.67 -7.87
C GLU A 265 17.99 5.50 -6.74
N ASP A 266 18.20 4.93 -5.55
CA ASP A 266 18.77 5.59 -4.36
C ASP A 266 18.00 6.86 -3.94
N LEU A 267 16.65 6.82 -4.01
CA LEU A 267 15.76 7.92 -3.68
C LEU A 267 14.98 7.71 -2.37
N VAL A 268 15.36 6.71 -1.55
CA VAL A 268 14.73 6.44 -0.23
C VAL A 268 15.63 6.86 0.93
N GLY A 269 14.99 7.25 2.03
CA GLY A 269 15.60 7.83 3.23
C GLY A 269 15.46 9.34 3.28
N ALA A 270 15.32 9.90 4.49
CA ALA A 270 15.14 11.35 4.66
C ALA A 270 16.25 12.19 4.07
N ASP A 271 17.48 11.67 4.03
CA ASP A 271 18.64 12.31 3.39
C ASP A 271 18.55 12.37 1.86
N ARG A 272 17.61 11.63 1.27
CA ARG A 272 17.33 11.61 -0.18
C ARG A 272 16.09 12.41 -0.57
N ARG A 273 15.38 13.00 0.39
CA ARG A 273 14.11 13.71 0.14
C ARG A 273 14.25 14.82 -0.90
N GLU A 274 15.32 15.61 -0.85
CA GLU A 274 15.55 16.67 -1.84
C GLU A 274 15.85 16.10 -3.23
N ALA A 275 16.56 14.98 -3.33
CA ALA A 275 16.80 14.28 -4.59
C ALA A 275 15.48 13.75 -5.17
N LEU A 276 14.62 13.17 -4.32
CA LEU A 276 13.29 12.71 -4.73
C LEU A 276 12.40 13.87 -5.19
N ARG A 277 12.44 15.01 -4.50
CA ARG A 277 11.71 16.22 -4.91
C ARG A 277 12.18 16.80 -6.25
N ALA A 278 13.46 16.57 -6.59
CA ALA A 278 14.10 17.03 -7.83
C ALA A 278 14.10 15.94 -8.93
N VAL A 279 13.34 14.85 -8.77
CA VAL A 279 13.32 13.73 -9.72
C VAL A 279 13.02 14.23 -11.14
N ASP A 280 13.85 13.80 -12.11
CA ASP A 280 13.65 14.12 -13.52
C ASP A 280 12.65 13.17 -14.22
N ALA A 281 12.23 13.57 -15.42
CA ALA A 281 11.23 12.81 -16.18
C ALA A 281 11.70 11.39 -16.54
N ALA A 282 12.98 11.21 -16.88
CA ALA A 282 13.50 9.91 -17.28
C ALA A 282 13.57 8.94 -16.11
N THR A 283 14.00 9.42 -14.95
CA THR A 283 14.00 8.63 -13.70
C THR A 283 12.59 8.30 -13.27
N LEU A 284 11.68 9.27 -13.29
CA LEU A 284 10.27 9.03 -12.94
C LEU A 284 9.60 8.03 -13.89
N GLU A 285 9.95 8.07 -15.20
CA GLU A 285 9.44 7.09 -16.17
C GLU A 285 9.92 5.67 -15.85
N ARG A 286 11.19 5.48 -15.50
CA ARG A 286 11.70 4.16 -15.09
C ARG A 286 10.97 3.63 -13.86
N ILE A 287 10.76 4.49 -12.85
CA ILE A 287 10.04 4.15 -11.63
C ILE A 287 8.60 3.71 -11.96
N MET A 288 7.89 4.48 -12.75
CA MET A 288 6.50 4.21 -13.10
C MET A 288 6.36 2.93 -13.96
N ARG A 289 7.27 2.71 -14.93
CA ARG A 289 7.27 1.49 -15.75
C ARG A 289 7.58 0.24 -14.94
N HIS A 290 8.49 0.33 -13.97
CA HIS A 290 8.79 -0.77 -13.08
C HIS A 290 7.57 -1.15 -12.23
N ALA A 291 6.89 -0.16 -11.67
CA ALA A 291 5.66 -0.38 -10.90
C ALA A 291 4.54 -0.99 -11.77
N ALA A 292 4.37 -0.50 -13.00
CA ALA A 292 3.39 -1.04 -13.95
C ALA A 292 3.69 -2.51 -14.29
N ALA A 293 4.94 -2.87 -14.59
CA ALA A 293 5.32 -4.25 -14.92
C ALA A 293 5.02 -5.22 -13.76
N ILE A 294 5.23 -4.80 -12.50
CA ILE A 294 4.91 -5.61 -11.32
C ILE A 294 3.39 -5.80 -11.20
N ALA A 295 2.60 -4.73 -11.39
CA ALA A 295 1.15 -4.82 -11.36
C ALA A 295 0.59 -5.68 -12.50
N ASP A 296 1.15 -5.58 -13.70
CA ASP A 296 0.77 -6.37 -14.87
C ASP A 296 0.97 -7.88 -14.64
N ILE A 297 2.09 -8.26 -14.01
CA ILE A 297 2.32 -9.66 -13.61
C ILE A 297 1.32 -10.08 -12.52
N THR A 298 1.03 -9.20 -11.55
CA THR A 298 0.09 -9.51 -10.48
C THR A 298 -1.31 -9.78 -11.02
N VAL A 299 -1.83 -8.90 -11.88
CA VAL A 299 -3.19 -9.07 -12.43
C VAL A 299 -3.33 -10.25 -13.40
N SER A 300 -2.23 -10.82 -13.87
CA SER A 300 -2.23 -12.05 -14.69
C SER A 300 -2.36 -13.33 -13.86
N ARG A 301 -2.47 -13.22 -12.53
CA ARG A 301 -2.53 -14.33 -11.58
C ARG A 301 -3.77 -14.21 -10.70
N ASP A 302 -4.17 -15.32 -10.07
CA ASP A 302 -5.25 -15.32 -9.09
C ASP A 302 -4.78 -14.69 -7.76
N GLY A 303 -5.60 -13.81 -7.19
CA GLY A 303 -5.38 -13.14 -5.91
C GLY A 303 -4.22 -12.14 -5.91
N ALA A 304 -3.92 -11.58 -4.74
CA ALA A 304 -2.80 -10.66 -4.53
C ALA A 304 -1.45 -11.40 -4.56
N ASN A 305 -0.99 -11.76 -5.75
CA ASN A 305 0.19 -12.60 -5.97
C ASN A 305 1.30 -11.88 -6.77
N PRO A 306 1.98 -10.86 -6.17
CA PRO A 306 3.04 -10.10 -6.82
C PRO A 306 4.25 -10.99 -7.17
N PRO A 307 5.00 -10.62 -8.21
CA PRO A 307 6.17 -11.37 -8.66
C PRO A 307 7.32 -11.33 -7.65
N THR A 308 8.21 -12.31 -7.77
CA THR A 308 9.56 -12.23 -7.21
C THR A 308 10.49 -11.42 -8.12
N ARG A 309 11.67 -11.02 -7.61
CA ARG A 309 12.67 -10.28 -8.40
C ARG A 309 13.09 -11.02 -9.67
N ASP A 310 13.21 -12.34 -9.61
CA ASP A 310 13.68 -13.16 -10.73
C ASP A 310 12.62 -13.35 -11.83
N GLU A 311 11.37 -12.98 -11.57
CA GLU A 311 10.27 -13.01 -12.55
C GLU A 311 10.11 -11.69 -13.30
N LEU A 312 10.84 -10.64 -12.90
CA LEU A 312 10.82 -9.35 -13.60
C LEU A 312 11.64 -9.41 -14.88
N PRO A 313 11.22 -8.69 -15.94
CA PRO A 313 11.90 -8.65 -17.22
C PRO A 313 13.31 -8.02 -17.17
#